data_aca9d3dab13a3a061a26f7c5adf9f693
#
_entry.id   aca9d3dab13a3a061a26f7c5adf9f693
#
_cell.length_a   1.000
_cell.length_b   1.000
_cell.length_c   1.000
_cell.angle_alpha   90.00
_cell.angle_beta   90.00
_cell.angle_gamma   90.00
#
_symmetry.space_group_name_H-M   'P 1'
#
loop_
_entity.id
_entity.type
_entity.pdbx_description
1 polymer ?
#
loop_
_entity_poly.entity_id
_entity_poly.type
_entity_poly.pdbx_seq_one_letter_code
_entity_poly.pdbx_strand_id
1 'polypeptide(L)'
;LNSRVPLIEVKLSGRTVDTVMLDCGAGGFFDLSEKTYNRLQTEEVWTFLGRGRGILSLGAAGLEKFSLKYRVRIPGFTVGKGRFSDVVTKTTSGNNSRLGAEFLDYGIVTIDYRKRILYYRPFEEKVKNMNRKEWNVVITVMDNELKAGFVWESMWKDLQGGEKIIAVNGKRFDKVDAWQAMTTDLIGLSEEQAEIVVIGENGKEKKLIIRKE
;
A
#
# COMPACT_ATOMS: atom_id res chain seq x y z
N LEU A 1 -1.18 22.21 14.89
CA LEU A 1 -0.79 20.85 15.24
C LEU A 1 -1.02 20.62 16.72
N ASN A 2 -2.05 19.85 17.09
CA ASN A 2 -2.34 19.51 18.50
C ASN A 2 -1.64 18.23 18.96
N SER A 3 -0.79 17.65 18.14
CA SER A 3 -0.06 16.42 18.42
C SER A 3 1.42 16.59 18.09
N ARG A 4 2.25 15.69 18.61
CA ARG A 4 3.69 15.60 18.26
C ARG A 4 3.91 15.15 16.81
N VAL A 5 2.86 14.69 16.13
CA VAL A 5 2.87 14.22 14.75
C VAL A 5 2.17 15.25 13.87
N PRO A 6 2.72 15.64 12.71
CA PRO A 6 2.09 16.58 11.81
C PRO A 6 0.81 15.98 11.22
N LEU A 7 -0.34 16.52 11.63
CA LEU A 7 -1.64 16.26 11.04
C LEU A 7 -1.97 17.39 10.07
N ILE A 8 -2.29 17.06 8.84
CA ILE A 8 -2.56 18.00 7.76
C ILE A 8 -3.90 17.71 7.10
N GLU A 9 -4.52 18.74 6.56
CA GLU A 9 -5.75 18.60 5.79
C GLU A 9 -5.43 18.32 4.33
N VAL A 10 -6.13 17.33 3.76
CA VAL A 10 -6.12 17.01 2.34
C VAL A 10 -7.54 17.08 1.79
N LYS A 11 -7.68 17.38 0.50
CA LYS A 11 -8.98 17.34 -0.17
C LYS A 11 -9.04 16.12 -1.09
N LEU A 12 -10.09 15.31 -0.90
CA LEU A 12 -10.39 14.14 -1.69
C LEU A 12 -11.53 14.46 -2.66
N SER A 13 -11.33 14.17 -3.95
CA SER A 13 -12.30 14.41 -5.03
C SER A 13 -12.90 15.84 -5.05
N GLY A 14 -12.08 16.81 -4.63
CA GLY A 14 -12.40 18.24 -4.66
C GLY A 14 -13.37 18.74 -3.59
N ARG A 15 -14.03 17.87 -2.85
CA ARG A 15 -15.11 18.23 -1.90
C ARG A 15 -14.82 17.83 -0.47
N THR A 16 -14.37 16.60 -0.27
CA THR A 16 -14.25 16.02 1.06
C THR A 16 -12.88 16.29 1.65
N VAL A 17 -12.86 16.79 2.88
CA VAL A 17 -11.62 17.02 3.65
C VAL A 17 -11.36 15.83 4.57
N ASP A 18 -10.16 15.32 4.56
CA ASP A 18 -9.65 14.36 5.54
C ASP A 18 -8.43 14.93 6.25
N THR A 19 -8.22 14.52 7.50
CA THR A 19 -7.05 14.87 8.29
C THR A 19 -6.11 13.69 8.30
N VAL A 20 -4.96 13.86 7.67
CA VAL A 20 -3.99 12.80 7.46
C VAL A 20 -2.70 13.07 8.23
N MET A 21 -2.01 12.02 8.62
CA MET A 21 -0.69 12.09 9.24
C MET A 21 0.39 12.12 8.16
N LEU A 22 1.33 13.06 8.23
CA LEU A 22 2.56 12.98 7.44
C LEU A 22 3.49 11.98 8.13
N ASP A 23 3.76 10.86 7.47
CA ASP A 23 4.53 9.73 8.01
C ASP A 23 5.61 9.30 7.02
N CYS A 24 6.82 9.84 7.17
CA CYS A 24 7.96 9.47 6.33
C CYS A 24 8.47 8.03 6.57
N GLY A 25 7.97 7.32 7.58
CA GLY A 25 8.21 5.90 7.78
C GLY A 25 7.34 5.00 6.89
N ALA A 26 6.25 5.54 6.31
CA ALA A 26 5.44 4.86 5.32
C ALA A 26 6.02 5.14 3.92
N GLY A 27 6.42 4.10 3.17
CA GLY A 27 7.11 4.27 1.88
C GLY A 27 6.21 4.72 0.72
N GLY A 28 4.89 4.45 0.76
CA GLY A 28 3.97 4.80 -0.32
C GLY A 28 3.56 6.27 -0.35
N PHE A 29 2.72 6.63 -1.35
CA PHE A 29 2.19 7.98 -1.47
C PHE A 29 1.10 8.27 -0.43
N PHE A 30 0.08 7.44 -0.37
CA PHE A 30 -1.07 7.63 0.52
C PHE A 30 -1.64 6.30 0.98
N ASP A 31 -1.90 6.18 2.28
CA ASP A 31 -2.61 5.06 2.90
C ASP A 31 -3.93 5.57 3.49
N LEU A 32 -5.04 4.96 3.10
CA LEU A 32 -6.37 5.31 3.59
C LEU A 32 -6.66 4.55 4.90
N SER A 33 -6.99 5.24 5.99
CA SER A 33 -7.40 4.53 7.21
C SER A 33 -8.77 3.86 7.04
N GLU A 34 -8.96 2.69 7.66
CA GLU A 34 -10.29 2.02 7.71
C GLU A 34 -11.36 2.95 8.32
N LYS A 35 -10.97 3.75 9.30
CA LYS A 35 -11.86 4.74 9.90
C LYS A 35 -12.36 5.77 8.89
N THR A 36 -11.46 6.35 8.08
CA THR A 36 -11.82 7.29 7.01
C THR A 36 -12.62 6.59 5.92
N TYR A 37 -12.20 5.38 5.51
CA TYR A 37 -12.93 4.57 4.54
C TYR A 37 -14.39 4.36 4.98
N ASN A 38 -14.63 3.89 6.20
CA ASN A 38 -15.98 3.66 6.72
C ASN A 38 -16.80 4.95 6.84
N ARG A 39 -16.18 6.07 7.22
CA ARG A 39 -16.84 7.37 7.34
C ARG A 39 -17.31 7.92 5.99
N LEU A 40 -16.55 7.69 4.93
CA LEU A 40 -16.77 8.32 3.62
C LEU A 40 -17.36 7.37 2.56
N GLN A 41 -17.78 6.16 2.94
CA GLN A 41 -18.32 5.16 1.99
C GLN A 41 -19.49 5.66 1.14
N THR A 42 -20.30 6.57 1.66
CA THR A 42 -21.50 7.10 1.00
C THR A 42 -21.27 8.40 0.23
N GLU A 43 -20.04 8.95 0.27
CA GLU A 43 -19.75 10.28 -0.29
C GLU A 43 -19.20 10.26 -1.72
N GLU A 44 -19.18 9.11 -2.39
CA GLU A 44 -18.67 8.95 -3.77
C GLU A 44 -17.27 9.54 -3.99
N VAL A 45 -16.42 9.46 -2.95
CA VAL A 45 -15.07 10.05 -2.94
C VAL A 45 -14.11 9.27 -3.82
N TRP A 46 -14.37 7.98 -4.04
CA TRP A 46 -13.51 7.05 -4.77
C TRP A 46 -14.28 6.03 -5.58
N THR A 47 -13.57 5.39 -6.51
CA THR A 47 -14.01 4.17 -7.18
C THR A 47 -13.44 2.96 -6.43
N PHE A 48 -14.30 2.02 -6.07
CA PHE A 48 -13.87 0.74 -5.50
C PHE A 48 -13.19 -0.11 -6.59
N LEU A 49 -12.00 -0.63 -6.28
CA LEU A 49 -11.20 -1.46 -7.20
C LEU A 49 -11.15 -2.93 -6.80
N GLY A 50 -11.37 -3.24 -5.53
CA GLY A 50 -11.33 -4.63 -5.08
C GLY A 50 -11.03 -4.74 -3.58
N ARG A 51 -11.10 -5.95 -3.08
CA ARG A 51 -10.77 -6.31 -1.70
C ARG A 51 -9.76 -7.45 -1.68
N GLY A 52 -8.97 -7.47 -0.64
CA GLY A 52 -7.97 -8.51 -0.43
C GLY A 52 -7.89 -8.89 1.03
N ARG A 53 -7.21 -9.98 1.33
CA ARG A 53 -7.03 -10.49 2.69
C ARG A 53 -5.61 -10.98 2.92
N GLY A 54 -5.16 -10.87 4.14
CA GLY A 54 -3.82 -11.31 4.53
C GLY A 54 -3.10 -10.31 5.43
N ILE A 55 -1.79 -10.39 5.38
CA ILE A 55 -0.84 -9.51 6.06
C ILE A 55 -0.16 -8.67 4.97
N LEU A 56 -0.43 -7.37 4.95
CA LEU A 56 0.02 -6.47 3.89
C LEU A 56 1.28 -5.70 4.26
N SER A 57 1.48 -5.40 5.54
CA SER A 57 2.55 -4.51 5.99
C SER A 57 3.36 -5.06 7.16
N LEU A 58 4.64 -4.65 7.19
CA LEU A 58 5.54 -4.78 8.32
C LEU A 58 5.79 -3.38 8.86
N GLY A 59 5.42 -3.13 10.12
CA GLY A 59 5.68 -1.86 10.80
C GLY A 59 6.73 -2.01 11.92
N ALA A 60 7.00 -0.93 12.65
CA ALA A 60 7.93 -0.93 13.78
C ALA A 60 7.53 -1.93 14.90
N ALA A 61 6.25 -2.28 14.99
CA ALA A 61 5.73 -3.27 15.94
C ALA A 61 5.70 -4.71 15.39
N GLY A 62 6.27 -4.96 14.22
CA GLY A 62 6.24 -6.24 13.52
C GLY A 62 5.18 -6.34 12.44
N LEU A 63 4.86 -7.58 12.03
CA LEU A 63 3.82 -7.84 11.03
C LEU A 63 2.44 -7.44 11.55
N GLU A 64 1.63 -6.82 10.69
CA GLU A 64 0.25 -6.54 11.03
C GLU A 64 -0.56 -7.85 11.18
N LYS A 65 -1.74 -7.75 11.79
CA LYS A 65 -2.66 -8.89 11.89
C LYS A 65 -3.28 -9.20 10.53
N PHE A 66 -3.56 -10.47 10.29
CA PHE A 66 -4.35 -10.90 9.14
C PHE A 66 -5.69 -10.14 9.11
N SER A 67 -5.99 -9.47 8.00
CA SER A 67 -7.16 -8.61 7.89
C SER A 67 -7.66 -8.49 6.46
N LEU A 68 -8.92 -8.07 6.32
CA LEU A 68 -9.53 -7.67 5.06
C LEU A 68 -9.16 -6.21 4.78
N LYS A 69 -8.74 -5.92 3.55
CA LYS A 69 -8.43 -4.56 3.08
C LYS A 69 -9.20 -4.26 1.79
N TYR A 70 -9.42 -2.99 1.55
CA TYR A 70 -10.09 -2.48 0.36
C TYR A 70 -9.12 -1.63 -0.46
N ARG A 71 -9.13 -1.79 -1.78
CA ARG A 71 -8.38 -0.96 -2.72
C ARG A 71 -9.35 -0.03 -3.43
N VAL A 72 -8.98 1.24 -3.50
CA VAL A 72 -9.79 2.29 -4.11
C VAL A 72 -8.93 3.19 -4.98
N ARG A 73 -9.57 3.86 -5.94
CA ARG A 73 -8.99 4.95 -6.74
C ARG A 73 -9.69 6.25 -6.39
N ILE A 74 -8.92 7.23 -5.93
CA ILE A 74 -9.40 8.58 -5.63
C ILE A 74 -9.14 9.44 -6.86
N PRO A 75 -10.18 9.93 -7.57
CA PRO A 75 -10.02 10.69 -8.81
C PRO A 75 -9.23 11.98 -8.66
N GLY A 76 -9.38 12.67 -7.53
CA GLY A 76 -8.69 13.91 -7.24
C GLY A 76 -8.16 13.95 -5.80
N PHE A 77 -6.91 14.37 -5.62
CA PHE A 77 -6.25 14.48 -4.33
C PHE A 77 -5.44 15.77 -4.27
N THR A 78 -5.67 16.60 -3.26
CA THR A 78 -5.02 17.91 -3.17
C THR A 78 -4.42 18.14 -1.78
N VAL A 79 -3.17 18.55 -1.74
CA VAL A 79 -2.43 18.99 -0.54
C VAL A 79 -1.84 20.38 -0.83
N GLY A 80 -2.33 21.42 -0.15
CA GLY A 80 -1.89 22.79 -0.45
C GLY A 80 -2.04 23.12 -1.93
N LYS A 81 -0.93 23.43 -2.62
CA LYS A 81 -0.88 23.67 -4.07
C LYS A 81 -0.69 22.40 -4.91
N GLY A 82 -0.34 21.28 -4.29
CA GLY A 82 -0.13 20.00 -4.98
C GLY A 82 -1.44 19.37 -5.41
N ARG A 83 -1.52 18.96 -6.68
CA ARG A 83 -2.71 18.32 -7.27
C ARG A 83 -2.32 16.98 -7.88
N PHE A 84 -3.04 15.94 -7.50
CA PHE A 84 -2.83 14.57 -7.93
C PHE A 84 -4.14 13.98 -8.44
N SER A 85 -4.09 13.14 -9.46
CA SER A 85 -5.25 12.40 -9.97
C SER A 85 -5.04 10.90 -9.87
N ASP A 86 -6.14 10.18 -9.84
CA ASP A 86 -6.17 8.71 -9.90
C ASP A 86 -5.29 8.03 -8.85
N VAL A 87 -5.32 8.56 -7.62
CA VAL A 87 -4.53 7.99 -6.51
C VAL A 87 -5.07 6.62 -6.14
N VAL A 88 -4.33 5.58 -6.51
CA VAL A 88 -4.63 4.20 -6.10
C VAL A 88 -4.08 3.99 -4.70
N THR A 89 -4.94 3.58 -3.79
CA THR A 89 -4.59 3.34 -2.39
C THR A 89 -5.36 2.15 -1.80
N LYS A 90 -4.94 1.72 -0.63
CA LYS A 90 -5.54 0.64 0.13
C LYS A 90 -5.80 1.05 1.57
N THR A 91 -6.78 0.37 2.20
CA THR A 91 -7.08 0.64 3.60
C THR A 91 -6.00 0.07 4.53
N THR A 92 -5.77 0.77 5.63
CA THR A 92 -4.88 0.34 6.72
C THR A 92 -5.61 0.40 8.05
N SER A 93 -5.21 -0.44 9.00
CA SER A 93 -5.81 -0.54 10.34
C SER A 93 -5.54 0.66 11.25
N GLY A 94 -4.77 1.66 10.80
CA GLY A 94 -4.46 2.86 11.57
C GLY A 94 -5.68 3.76 11.80
N ASN A 95 -5.64 4.59 12.85
CA ASN A 95 -6.70 5.56 13.16
C ASN A 95 -6.73 6.74 12.19
N ASN A 96 -5.60 7.11 11.59
CA ASN A 96 -5.46 8.20 10.65
C ASN A 96 -4.96 7.68 9.31
N SER A 97 -5.49 8.22 8.22
CA SER A 97 -4.86 8.09 6.91
C SER A 97 -3.46 8.69 6.95
N ARG A 98 -2.56 8.24 6.09
CA ARG A 98 -1.16 8.66 6.08
C ARG A 98 -0.74 9.13 4.71
N LEU A 99 0.01 10.22 4.69
CA LEU A 99 0.74 10.69 3.53
C LEU A 99 2.20 10.27 3.73
N GLY A 100 2.69 9.35 2.90
CA GLY A 100 3.97 8.71 3.10
C GLY A 100 5.15 9.41 2.40
N ALA A 101 6.31 8.77 2.43
CA ALA A 101 7.57 9.34 1.93
C ALA A 101 7.53 9.64 0.42
N GLU A 102 6.87 8.82 -0.39
CA GLU A 102 6.70 9.05 -1.84
C GLU A 102 6.09 10.43 -2.16
N PHE A 103 5.34 11.03 -1.24
CA PHE A 103 4.83 12.39 -1.43
C PHE A 103 5.95 13.43 -1.60
N LEU A 104 7.11 13.19 -0.99
CA LEU A 104 8.27 14.08 -1.07
C LEU A 104 8.95 14.04 -2.44
N ASP A 105 8.70 13.03 -3.25
CA ASP A 105 9.20 12.94 -4.63
C ASP A 105 8.54 13.95 -5.57
N TYR A 106 7.43 14.59 -5.13
CA TYR A 106 6.66 15.53 -5.94
C TYR A 106 6.76 16.98 -5.46
N GLY A 107 7.45 17.26 -4.38
CA GLY A 107 7.56 18.63 -3.86
C GLY A 107 8.31 18.76 -2.55
N ILE A 108 8.46 19.99 -2.11
CA ILE A 108 9.12 20.33 -0.85
C ILE A 108 8.07 20.58 0.23
N VAL A 109 8.23 19.89 1.34
CA VAL A 109 7.45 20.09 2.57
C VAL A 109 8.26 20.92 3.54
N THR A 110 7.66 21.99 4.06
CA THR A 110 8.20 22.78 5.17
C THR A 110 7.20 22.81 6.31
N ILE A 111 7.63 22.45 7.51
CA ILE A 111 6.78 22.43 8.71
C ILE A 111 7.23 23.53 9.66
N ASP A 112 6.36 24.52 9.90
CA ASP A 112 6.52 25.53 10.94
C ASP A 112 5.72 25.08 12.18
N TYR A 113 6.39 24.43 13.12
CA TYR A 113 5.75 23.97 14.35
C TYR A 113 5.28 25.12 15.25
N ARG A 114 5.91 26.29 15.19
CA ARG A 114 5.51 27.45 16.00
C ARG A 114 4.19 28.02 15.52
N LYS A 115 4.04 28.16 14.20
CA LYS A 115 2.80 28.64 13.56
C LYS A 115 1.79 27.53 13.32
N ARG A 116 2.18 26.28 13.52
CA ARG A 116 1.34 25.09 13.21
C ARG A 116 0.89 25.04 11.76
N ILE A 117 1.78 25.40 10.84
CA ILE A 117 1.50 25.46 9.40
C ILE A 117 2.45 24.50 8.67
N LEU A 118 1.89 23.74 7.74
CA LEU A 118 2.65 23.01 6.74
C LEU A 118 2.56 23.76 5.41
N TYR A 119 3.69 24.02 4.82
CA TYR A 119 3.82 24.55 3.46
C TYR A 119 4.22 23.42 2.53
N TYR A 120 3.53 23.32 1.41
CA TYR A 120 3.88 22.40 0.34
C TYR A 120 4.11 23.16 -0.96
N ARG A 121 5.29 23.01 -1.55
CA ARG A 121 5.66 23.57 -2.85
C ARG A 121 5.90 22.42 -3.82
N PRO A 122 4.96 22.13 -4.74
CA PRO A 122 5.17 21.11 -5.75
C PRO A 122 6.33 21.47 -6.67
N PHE A 123 7.06 20.48 -7.18
CA PHE A 123 8.11 20.69 -8.20
C PHE A 123 7.51 21.11 -9.54
N GLU A 124 6.29 20.66 -9.83
CA GLU A 124 5.56 20.98 -11.05
C GLU A 124 4.15 21.47 -10.71
N GLU A 125 3.68 22.51 -11.40
CA GLU A 125 2.33 23.07 -11.17
C GLU A 125 1.20 22.32 -11.88
N LYS A 126 1.51 21.21 -12.60
CA LYS A 126 0.54 20.38 -13.27
C LYS A 126 -0.03 19.29 -12.34
N VAL A 127 -1.18 18.71 -12.74
CA VAL A 127 -1.74 17.56 -12.05
C VAL A 127 -0.88 16.35 -12.31
N LYS A 128 -0.43 15.68 -11.24
CA LYS A 128 0.34 14.43 -11.32
C LYS A 128 -0.62 13.25 -11.31
N ASN A 129 -0.60 12.44 -12.37
CA ASN A 129 -1.35 11.18 -12.40
C ASN A 129 -0.64 10.12 -11.54
N MET A 130 -1.38 9.51 -10.61
CA MET A 130 -0.90 8.51 -9.66
C MET A 130 -1.52 7.13 -9.91
N ASN A 131 -2.10 6.94 -11.11
CA ASN A 131 -2.63 5.63 -11.48
C ASN A 131 -1.48 4.64 -11.64
N ARG A 132 -1.54 3.56 -10.87
CA ARG A 132 -0.55 2.49 -10.91
C ARG A 132 -1.23 1.14 -10.72
N LYS A 133 -0.63 0.13 -11.30
CA LYS A 133 -0.98 -1.25 -11.06
C LYS A 133 -0.24 -1.77 -9.83
N GLU A 134 -0.87 -2.63 -9.08
CA GLU A 134 -0.27 -3.33 -7.95
C GLU A 134 -0.39 -4.84 -8.13
N TRP A 135 0.52 -5.59 -7.53
CA TRP A 135 0.49 -7.06 -7.56
C TRP A 135 -0.80 -7.60 -6.93
N ASN A 136 -1.43 -8.56 -7.58
CA ASN A 136 -2.61 -9.26 -7.06
C ASN A 136 -2.29 -10.26 -5.95
N VAL A 137 -1.01 -10.56 -5.74
CA VAL A 137 -0.47 -11.26 -4.57
C VAL A 137 0.76 -10.52 -4.09
N VAL A 138 0.80 -10.16 -2.80
CA VAL A 138 1.99 -9.60 -2.15
C VAL A 138 2.74 -10.72 -1.46
N ILE A 139 3.99 -10.92 -1.91
CA ILE A 139 4.88 -11.91 -1.31
C ILE A 139 5.53 -11.28 -0.08
N THR A 140 5.49 -11.99 1.04
CA THR A 140 6.03 -11.54 2.32
C THR A 140 6.94 -12.61 2.90
N VAL A 141 7.99 -12.20 3.63
CA VAL A 141 8.83 -13.13 4.39
C VAL A 141 8.25 -13.26 5.81
N MET A 142 7.90 -14.48 6.18
CA MET A 142 7.45 -14.84 7.52
C MET A 142 8.14 -16.14 7.94
N ASP A 143 8.70 -16.18 9.15
CA ASP A 143 9.42 -17.35 9.69
C ASP A 143 10.56 -17.84 8.79
N ASN A 144 11.27 -16.89 8.15
CA ASN A 144 12.33 -17.16 7.16
C ASN A 144 11.86 -17.94 5.92
N GLU A 145 10.57 -17.83 5.57
CA GLU A 145 9.97 -18.42 4.38
C GLU A 145 9.25 -17.36 3.55
N LEU A 146 9.21 -17.54 2.24
CA LEU A 146 8.33 -16.77 1.37
C LEU A 146 6.90 -17.27 1.52
N LYS A 147 5.97 -16.35 1.71
CA LYS A 147 4.53 -16.66 1.83
C LYS A 147 3.69 -15.72 0.97
N ALA A 148 2.54 -16.19 0.52
CA ALA A 148 1.49 -15.35 -0.04
C ALA A 148 0.92 -14.49 1.10
N GLY A 149 1.59 -13.37 1.41
CA GLY A 149 1.27 -12.55 2.58
C GLY A 149 -0.08 -11.88 2.44
N PHE A 150 -0.39 -11.32 1.27
CA PHE A 150 -1.67 -10.68 1.00
C PHE A 150 -2.18 -11.07 -0.40
N VAL A 151 -3.48 -11.39 -0.49
CA VAL A 151 -4.10 -11.93 -1.71
C VAL A 151 -5.35 -11.11 -2.05
N TRP A 152 -5.36 -10.48 -3.24
CA TRP A 152 -6.53 -9.79 -3.77
C TRP A 152 -7.57 -10.78 -4.30
N GLU A 153 -8.83 -10.38 -4.35
CA GLU A 153 -9.97 -11.27 -4.64
C GLU A 153 -9.90 -11.94 -6.01
N SER A 154 -9.17 -11.37 -6.98
CA SER A 154 -8.90 -11.99 -8.27
C SER A 154 -8.19 -13.35 -8.15
N MET A 155 -7.50 -13.60 -7.03
CA MET A 155 -6.76 -14.84 -6.76
C MET A 155 -7.37 -15.74 -5.69
N TRP A 156 -8.54 -15.40 -5.11
CA TRP A 156 -9.12 -16.16 -3.99
C TRP A 156 -9.56 -17.59 -4.31
N LYS A 157 -9.72 -17.92 -5.60
CA LYS A 157 -9.96 -19.32 -6.03
C LYS A 157 -8.72 -20.20 -5.88
N ASP A 158 -7.55 -19.57 -5.90
CA ASP A 158 -6.26 -20.26 -5.94
C ASP A 158 -5.45 -20.12 -4.66
N LEU A 159 -5.61 -19.02 -3.92
CA LEU A 159 -4.86 -18.67 -2.72
C LEU A 159 -5.78 -18.11 -1.63
N GLN A 160 -5.49 -18.44 -0.37
CA GLN A 160 -6.21 -17.94 0.79
C GLN A 160 -5.43 -16.88 1.58
N GLY A 161 -4.11 -16.86 1.39
CA GLY A 161 -3.14 -16.08 2.16
C GLY A 161 -2.47 -16.92 3.24
N GLY A 162 -1.14 -16.83 3.30
CA GLY A 162 -0.29 -17.60 4.21
C GLY A 162 0.36 -18.83 3.59
N GLU A 163 -0.01 -19.23 2.36
CA GLU A 163 0.62 -20.36 1.67
C GLU A 163 2.12 -20.13 1.47
N LYS A 164 2.91 -21.18 1.70
CA LYS A 164 4.34 -21.16 1.47
C LYS A 164 4.64 -21.11 -0.04
N ILE A 165 5.45 -20.14 -0.45
CA ILE A 165 5.97 -20.00 -1.79
C ILE A 165 7.37 -20.61 -1.80
N ILE A 166 7.61 -21.59 -2.68
CA ILE A 166 8.87 -22.31 -2.78
C ILE A 166 9.68 -21.92 -4.02
N ALA A 167 9.06 -21.27 -4.99
CA ALA A 167 9.78 -20.73 -6.15
C ALA A 167 9.08 -19.49 -6.72
N VAL A 168 9.87 -18.60 -7.32
CA VAL A 168 9.43 -17.43 -8.08
C VAL A 168 10.24 -17.39 -9.38
N ASN A 169 9.58 -17.33 -10.54
CA ASN A 169 10.21 -17.31 -11.87
C ASN A 169 11.28 -18.40 -12.04
N GLY A 170 10.99 -19.61 -11.56
CA GLY A 170 11.88 -20.77 -11.62
C GLY A 170 12.99 -20.80 -10.56
N LYS A 171 13.24 -19.70 -9.84
CA LYS A 171 14.21 -19.67 -8.72
C LYS A 171 13.57 -20.23 -7.46
N ARG A 172 14.16 -21.31 -6.90
CA ARG A 172 13.65 -21.93 -5.64
C ARG A 172 14.21 -21.24 -4.40
N PHE A 173 13.39 -21.25 -3.33
CA PHE A 173 13.70 -20.65 -2.04
C PHE A 173 13.33 -21.63 -0.92
N ASP A 174 14.30 -22.06 -0.11
CA ASP A 174 14.07 -22.88 1.07
C ASP A 174 13.97 -22.01 2.34
N LYS A 175 14.98 -21.18 2.56
CA LYS A 175 14.99 -20.17 3.62
C LYS A 175 15.35 -18.82 3.03
N VAL A 176 14.73 -17.78 3.55
CA VAL A 176 14.93 -16.41 3.08
C VAL A 176 15.23 -15.51 4.25
N ASP A 177 16.36 -14.84 4.20
CA ASP A 177 16.68 -13.77 5.14
C ASP A 177 15.76 -12.57 4.89
N ALA A 178 14.98 -12.20 5.92
CA ALA A 178 13.99 -11.14 5.80
C ALA A 178 14.63 -9.77 5.52
N TRP A 179 15.78 -9.48 6.12
CA TRP A 179 16.51 -8.22 5.90
C TRP A 179 17.01 -8.14 4.47
N GLN A 180 17.63 -9.22 3.97
CA GLN A 180 18.11 -9.30 2.60
C GLN A 180 16.96 -9.15 1.59
N ALA A 181 15.81 -9.79 1.85
CA ALA A 181 14.64 -9.67 0.98
C ALA A 181 14.05 -8.24 0.94
N MET A 182 14.17 -7.48 2.04
CA MET A 182 13.69 -6.08 2.11
C MET A 182 14.65 -5.08 1.46
N THR A 183 15.96 -5.38 1.44
CA THR A 183 16.99 -4.44 0.97
C THR A 183 17.47 -4.71 -0.45
N THR A 184 17.13 -5.86 -1.01
CA THR A 184 17.51 -6.28 -2.38
C THR A 184 16.28 -6.80 -3.11
N ASP A 185 16.31 -6.74 -4.45
CA ASP A 185 15.29 -7.41 -5.28
C ASP A 185 15.53 -8.93 -5.33
N LEU A 186 15.55 -9.56 -4.15
CA LEU A 186 15.82 -10.98 -4.02
C LEU A 186 14.83 -11.85 -4.81
N ILE A 187 13.60 -11.40 -4.90
CA ILE A 187 12.49 -12.13 -5.51
C ILE A 187 12.41 -11.89 -7.02
N GLY A 188 12.93 -10.75 -7.50
CA GLY A 188 12.96 -10.41 -8.93
C GLY A 188 11.58 -10.13 -9.53
N LEU A 189 10.74 -9.32 -8.85
CA LEU A 189 9.40 -8.95 -9.29
C LEU A 189 9.37 -7.66 -10.14
N SER A 190 10.34 -7.47 -11.02
CA SER A 190 10.42 -6.30 -11.90
C SER A 190 9.36 -6.30 -13.01
N GLU A 191 8.90 -7.48 -13.44
CA GLU A 191 7.95 -7.67 -14.53
C GLU A 191 6.49 -7.38 -14.13
N GLU A 192 5.60 -7.34 -15.14
CA GLU A 192 4.14 -7.18 -14.92
C GLU A 192 3.45 -8.49 -14.48
N GLN A 193 4.13 -9.63 -14.64
CA GLN A 193 3.68 -10.95 -14.20
C GLN A 193 4.84 -11.79 -13.73
N ALA A 194 4.56 -12.75 -12.85
CA ALA A 194 5.53 -13.72 -12.36
C ALA A 194 4.88 -15.09 -12.16
N GLU A 195 5.64 -16.17 -12.40
CA GLU A 195 5.25 -17.53 -11.98
C GLU A 195 5.66 -17.71 -10.51
N ILE A 196 4.74 -18.18 -9.69
CA ILE A 196 5.04 -18.67 -8.34
C ILE A 196 4.68 -20.13 -8.21
N VAL A 197 5.44 -20.86 -7.39
CA VAL A 197 5.11 -22.22 -6.99
C VAL A 197 4.80 -22.21 -5.50
N VAL A 198 3.59 -22.61 -5.14
CA VAL A 198 3.13 -22.66 -3.76
C VAL A 198 2.92 -24.10 -3.30
N ILE A 199 3.02 -24.33 -2.00
CA ILE A 199 2.59 -25.60 -1.38
C ILE A 199 1.11 -25.45 -1.02
N GLY A 200 0.25 -26.24 -1.67
CA GLY A 200 -1.18 -26.30 -1.36
C GLY A 200 -1.47 -27.03 -0.05
N GLU A 201 -2.71 -26.97 0.40
CA GLU A 201 -3.18 -27.62 1.64
C GLU A 201 -2.94 -29.14 1.69
N ASN A 202 -2.91 -29.78 0.52
CA ASN A 202 -2.63 -31.22 0.38
C ASN A 202 -1.13 -31.55 0.32
N GLY A 203 -0.24 -30.57 0.56
CA GLY A 203 1.21 -30.71 0.48
C GLY A 203 1.78 -30.80 -0.95
N LYS A 204 0.96 -30.68 -1.99
CA LYS A 204 1.42 -30.72 -3.39
C LYS A 204 1.79 -29.35 -3.88
N GLU A 205 2.80 -29.31 -4.78
CA GLU A 205 3.19 -28.09 -5.48
C GLU A 205 2.10 -27.67 -6.48
N LYS A 206 1.78 -26.37 -6.50
CA LYS A 206 0.89 -25.75 -7.46
C LYS A 206 1.56 -24.55 -8.09
N LYS A 207 1.59 -24.48 -9.41
CA LYS A 207 2.09 -23.34 -10.18
C LYS A 207 0.96 -22.36 -10.43
N LEU A 208 1.25 -21.07 -10.22
CA LEU A 208 0.30 -19.96 -10.40
C LEU A 208 1.01 -18.80 -11.09
N ILE A 209 0.25 -18.03 -11.86
CA ILE A 209 0.70 -16.74 -12.40
C ILE A 209 0.09 -15.62 -11.59
N ILE A 210 0.93 -14.81 -10.98
CA ILE A 210 0.56 -13.55 -10.34
C ILE A 210 0.85 -12.40 -11.31
N ARG A 211 0.10 -11.30 -11.18
CA ARG A 211 0.21 -10.15 -12.08
C ARG A 211 -0.08 -8.83 -11.38
N LYS A 212 0.36 -7.74 -11.99
CA LYS A 212 -0.08 -6.39 -11.62
C LYS A 212 -1.40 -6.06 -12.31
N GLU A 213 -2.36 -5.53 -11.56
CA GLU A 213 -3.72 -5.17 -12.02
C GLU A 213 -4.14 -3.78 -11.52
#